data_f0463bb00334fcc12039fc011e050cbd
#
_entry.id   f0463bb00334fcc12039fc011e050cbd
#
_cell.length_a   1.000
_cell.length_b   1.000
_cell.length_c   1.000
_cell.angle_alpha   90.00
_cell.angle_beta   90.00
_cell.angle_gamma   90.00
#
_symmetry.space_group_name_H-M   'P 1'
#
loop_
_entity.id
_entity.type
_entity.pdbx_description
1 polymer ?
#
loop_
_entity_poly.entity_id
_entity_poly.type
_entity_poly.pdbx_seq_one_letter_code
_entity_poly.pdbx_strand_id
1 'polypeptide(L)'
;MPTSLLIDRIDAVLPQTQCTKCGYDGCRPYARAIALDHAAINRCPPGGQQGVQTLAQLLARPESALDSSCGEHRPLQVAVIDEAHCIGCTLCIQACPVDAIVGANKLMHTVLADDCTGCDLCVAPCPVDCITMVDAGHEWTTQHAEAARTRYEQRQHRLQALHHESSGLAARTLANKAPVAALAGSDSNTRQAVIAQALERARARRQKT
;
A
#
# COMPACT_ATOMS: atom_id res chain seq x y z
N MET A 1 -10.29 28.82 -8.25
CA MET A 1 -9.99 27.50 -8.84
C MET A 1 -10.78 26.44 -8.09
N PRO A 2 -11.34 25.41 -8.74
CA PRO A 2 -11.93 24.29 -8.04
C PRO A 2 -10.85 23.57 -7.21
N THR A 3 -11.22 23.19 -6.00
CA THR A 3 -10.30 22.61 -5.00
C THR A 3 -9.59 21.32 -5.52
N SER A 4 -10.29 20.53 -6.30
CA SER A 4 -9.71 19.32 -6.94
C SER A 4 -8.53 19.66 -7.85
N LEU A 5 -8.65 20.70 -8.67
CA LEU A 5 -7.57 21.14 -9.55
C LEU A 5 -6.34 21.63 -8.78
N LEU A 6 -6.53 22.28 -7.63
CA LEU A 6 -5.42 22.69 -6.77
C LEU A 6 -4.69 21.47 -6.19
N ILE A 7 -5.43 20.46 -5.71
CA ILE A 7 -4.86 19.21 -5.21
C ILE A 7 -4.03 18.54 -6.31
N ASP A 8 -4.57 18.44 -7.53
CA ASP A 8 -3.87 17.81 -8.66
C ASP A 8 -2.58 18.55 -9.02
N ARG A 9 -2.58 19.89 -8.97
CA ARG A 9 -1.37 20.68 -9.20
C ARG A 9 -0.31 20.50 -8.12
N ILE A 10 -0.72 20.45 -6.86
CA ILE A 10 0.20 20.19 -5.73
C ILE A 10 0.76 18.78 -5.84
N ASP A 11 -0.09 17.79 -6.09
CA ASP A 11 0.31 16.38 -6.24
C ASP A 11 1.30 16.19 -7.40
N ALA A 12 1.16 16.95 -8.50
CA ALA A 12 2.08 16.92 -9.64
C ALA A 12 3.51 17.43 -9.30
N VAL A 13 3.65 18.29 -8.29
CA VAL A 13 4.96 18.77 -7.81
C VAL A 13 5.64 17.73 -6.91
N LEU A 14 4.88 16.87 -6.25
CA LEU A 14 5.43 15.90 -5.30
C LEU A 14 6.17 14.76 -6.03
N PRO A 15 7.25 14.22 -5.44
CA PRO A 15 8.13 13.24 -6.09
C PRO A 15 7.50 11.85 -6.27
N GLN A 16 6.31 11.61 -5.77
CA GLN A 16 5.55 10.35 -5.92
C GLN A 16 6.25 9.10 -5.38
N THR A 17 7.19 9.25 -4.47
CA THR A 17 7.89 8.11 -3.84
C THR A 17 7.02 7.31 -2.88
N GLN A 18 5.86 7.85 -2.46
CA GLN A 18 4.87 7.24 -1.56
C GLN A 18 5.47 6.78 -0.22
N CYS A 19 6.52 7.47 0.26
CA CYS A 19 7.37 7.05 1.39
C CYS A 19 6.77 7.31 2.77
N THR A 20 5.65 8.02 2.87
CA THR A 20 4.95 8.39 4.12
C THR A 20 5.76 9.24 5.12
N LYS A 21 7.01 9.61 4.83
CA LYS A 21 7.91 10.37 5.74
C LYS A 21 7.33 11.71 6.16
N CYS A 22 6.50 12.33 5.32
CA CYS A 22 5.77 13.57 5.65
C CYS A 22 4.67 13.40 6.71
N GLY A 23 4.39 12.15 7.14
CA GLY A 23 3.33 11.81 8.10
C GLY A 23 1.95 11.59 7.48
N TYR A 24 1.86 11.50 6.15
CA TYR A 24 0.62 11.20 5.41
C TYR A 24 0.75 9.86 4.68
N ASP A 25 -0.37 9.20 4.39
CA ASP A 25 -0.43 7.86 3.78
C ASP A 25 -0.03 7.82 2.29
N GLY A 26 0.65 8.87 1.80
CA GLY A 26 1.12 8.98 0.42
C GLY A 26 1.16 10.44 -0.05
N CYS A 27 1.58 10.65 -1.30
CA CYS A 27 1.76 11.99 -1.86
C CYS A 27 0.41 12.70 -2.04
N ARG A 28 -0.61 12.04 -2.58
CA ARG A 28 -1.93 12.64 -2.79
C ARG A 28 -2.66 13.05 -1.49
N PRO A 29 -2.67 12.25 -0.39
CA PRO A 29 -3.15 12.70 0.92
C PRO A 29 -2.41 13.94 1.43
N TYR A 30 -1.09 14.03 1.26
CA TYR A 30 -0.33 15.22 1.63
C TYR A 30 -0.71 16.43 0.77
N ALA A 31 -0.83 16.27 -0.55
CA ALA A 31 -1.30 17.32 -1.45
C ALA A 31 -2.69 17.84 -1.04
N ARG A 32 -3.58 16.94 -0.65
CA ARG A 32 -4.91 17.29 -0.14
C ARG A 32 -4.83 18.10 1.17
N ALA A 33 -4.00 17.67 2.12
CA ALA A 33 -3.82 18.38 3.38
C ALA A 33 -3.24 19.79 3.16
N ILE A 34 -2.30 19.97 2.22
CA ILE A 34 -1.79 21.29 1.84
C ILE A 34 -2.91 22.19 1.29
N ALA A 35 -3.77 21.63 0.43
CA ALA A 35 -4.83 22.39 -0.25
C ALA A 35 -5.99 22.76 0.66
N LEU A 36 -6.39 21.87 1.59
CA LEU A 36 -7.60 21.98 2.39
C LEU A 36 -7.31 22.41 3.83
N ASP A 37 -6.30 21.82 4.46
CA ASP A 37 -6.03 21.95 5.88
C ASP A 37 -4.82 22.88 6.14
N HIS A 38 -4.35 23.58 5.10
CA HIS A 38 -3.20 24.48 5.16
C HIS A 38 -1.93 23.84 5.75
N ALA A 39 -1.75 22.53 5.56
CA ALA A 39 -0.56 21.83 6.00
C ALA A 39 0.73 22.52 5.52
N ALA A 40 1.80 22.38 6.29
CA ALA A 40 3.09 22.94 5.95
C ALA A 40 3.65 22.31 4.66
N ILE A 41 4.23 23.13 3.78
CA ILE A 41 4.71 22.71 2.45
C ILE A 41 6.11 22.08 2.46
N ASN A 42 6.78 22.10 3.60
CA ASN A 42 8.18 21.73 3.79
C ASN A 42 8.39 20.32 4.39
N ARG A 43 7.40 19.46 4.36
CA ARG A 43 7.44 18.14 5.03
C ARG A 43 7.84 16.97 4.12
N CYS A 44 8.29 17.23 2.89
CA CYS A 44 8.64 16.16 1.94
C CYS A 44 10.17 16.02 1.78
N PRO A 45 10.87 15.09 2.49
CA PRO A 45 12.30 14.92 2.34
C PRO A 45 12.74 14.53 0.93
N PRO A 46 12.08 13.60 0.20
CA PRO A 46 12.46 13.28 -1.16
C PRO A 46 12.31 14.45 -2.14
N GLY A 47 11.36 15.36 -1.91
CA GLY A 47 11.20 16.59 -2.71
C GLY A 47 12.28 17.65 -2.44
N GLY A 48 12.95 17.55 -1.29
CA GLY A 48 14.00 18.46 -0.89
C GLY A 48 13.58 19.93 -0.83
N GLN A 49 14.56 20.83 -0.74
CA GLN A 49 14.32 22.28 -0.72
C GLN A 49 13.72 22.77 -2.05
N GLN A 50 14.06 22.15 -3.17
CA GLN A 50 13.50 22.48 -4.48
C GLN A 50 11.98 22.23 -4.54
N GLY A 51 11.51 21.12 -3.96
CA GLY A 51 10.08 20.83 -3.83
C GLY A 51 9.35 21.89 -3.00
N VAL A 52 9.95 22.34 -1.88
CA VAL A 52 9.41 23.43 -1.06
C VAL A 52 9.30 24.72 -1.85
N GLN A 53 10.34 25.11 -2.61
CA GLN A 53 10.35 26.29 -3.47
C GLN A 53 9.24 26.25 -4.51
N THR A 54 9.10 25.13 -5.20
CA THR A 54 8.07 24.96 -6.22
C THR A 54 6.66 25.06 -5.62
N LEU A 55 6.43 24.45 -4.46
CA LEU A 55 5.16 24.55 -3.74
C LEU A 55 4.88 25.96 -3.22
N ALA A 56 5.91 26.66 -2.71
CA ALA A 56 5.80 28.04 -2.26
C ALA A 56 5.39 28.98 -3.41
N GLN A 57 6.00 28.83 -4.58
CA GLN A 57 5.65 29.58 -5.79
C GLN A 57 4.22 29.24 -6.27
N LEU A 58 3.88 27.96 -6.33
CA LEU A 58 2.55 27.49 -6.76
C LEU A 58 1.41 28.06 -5.91
N LEU A 59 1.65 28.19 -4.59
CA LEU A 59 0.66 28.56 -3.59
C LEU A 59 0.74 30.02 -3.16
N ALA A 60 1.70 30.78 -3.69
CA ALA A 60 2.05 32.14 -3.23
C ALA A 60 2.25 32.21 -1.69
N ARG A 61 2.91 31.19 -1.13
CA ARG A 61 3.28 31.11 0.29
C ARG A 61 4.76 31.44 0.49
N PRO A 62 5.18 31.90 1.66
CA PRO A 62 6.59 32.08 1.96
C PRO A 62 7.33 30.74 1.91
N GLU A 63 8.55 30.78 1.40
CA GLU A 63 9.47 29.66 1.45
C GLU A 63 9.94 29.42 2.90
N SER A 64 10.08 28.16 3.27
CA SER A 64 10.62 27.71 4.56
C SER A 64 11.69 26.64 4.36
N ALA A 65 12.57 26.45 5.34
CA ALA A 65 13.50 25.33 5.32
C ALA A 65 12.75 23.99 5.40
N LEU A 66 13.35 22.94 4.81
CA LEU A 66 12.82 21.58 4.93
C LEU A 66 12.69 21.18 6.40
N ASP A 67 11.58 20.56 6.75
CA ASP A 67 11.31 20.08 8.11
C ASP A 67 12.15 18.83 8.41
N SER A 68 13.23 19.00 9.18
CA SER A 68 14.13 17.91 9.56
C SER A 68 13.47 16.83 10.42
N SER A 69 12.34 17.12 11.06
CA SER A 69 11.58 16.11 11.82
C SER A 69 10.98 15.03 10.91
N CYS A 70 10.75 15.31 9.62
CA CYS A 70 10.29 14.38 8.61
C CYS A 70 11.43 13.58 7.95
N GLY A 71 12.70 13.92 8.26
CA GLY A 71 13.90 13.33 7.71
C GLY A 71 14.69 14.28 6.82
N GLU A 72 15.81 13.79 6.32
CA GLU A 72 16.74 14.56 5.49
C GLU A 72 16.53 14.27 4.00
N HIS A 73 16.82 15.25 3.15
CA HIS A 73 16.92 15.02 1.72
C HIS A 73 18.21 14.25 1.42
N ARG A 74 18.10 13.13 0.71
CA ARG A 74 19.21 12.24 0.33
C ARG A 74 19.15 11.92 -1.14
N PRO A 75 20.29 11.57 -1.78
CA PRO A 75 20.30 10.98 -3.11
C PRO A 75 19.37 9.76 -3.19
N LEU A 76 18.88 9.47 -4.40
CA LEU A 76 18.02 8.33 -4.62
C LEU A 76 18.75 7.03 -4.24
N GLN A 77 18.09 6.23 -3.43
CA GLN A 77 18.53 4.88 -3.09
C GLN A 77 17.50 3.86 -3.61
N VAL A 78 17.95 2.65 -3.90
CA VAL A 78 17.08 1.51 -4.23
C VAL A 78 17.30 0.39 -3.23
N ALA A 79 16.26 -0.37 -2.95
CA ALA A 79 16.36 -1.52 -2.08
C ALA A 79 17.03 -2.69 -2.84
N VAL A 80 17.91 -3.41 -2.15
CA VAL A 80 18.51 -4.66 -2.61
C VAL A 80 18.22 -5.74 -1.58
N ILE A 81 17.75 -6.89 -2.04
CA ILE A 81 17.46 -8.05 -1.20
C ILE A 81 18.60 -9.05 -1.35
N ASP A 82 19.18 -9.46 -0.23
CA ASP A 82 20.08 -10.62 -0.21
C ASP A 82 19.25 -11.89 -0.36
N GLU A 83 19.24 -12.42 -1.58
CA GLU A 83 18.42 -13.58 -1.96
C GLU A 83 18.82 -14.84 -1.21
N ALA A 84 20.10 -14.98 -0.80
CA ALA A 84 20.58 -16.11 -0.04
C ALA A 84 20.00 -16.18 1.37
N HIS A 85 19.67 -15.02 1.96
CA HIS A 85 19.10 -14.92 3.30
C HIS A 85 17.57 -14.71 3.27
N CYS A 86 16.97 -14.49 2.09
CA CYS A 86 15.54 -14.28 1.95
C CYS A 86 14.74 -15.56 2.23
N ILE A 87 13.84 -15.51 3.21
CA ILE A 87 12.98 -16.63 3.61
C ILE A 87 11.62 -16.67 2.89
N GLY A 88 11.34 -15.75 1.98
CA GLY A 88 10.07 -15.71 1.23
C GLY A 88 8.84 -15.36 2.07
N CYS A 89 8.96 -14.51 3.10
CA CYS A 89 7.88 -14.17 4.02
C CYS A 89 6.81 -13.22 3.44
N THR A 90 7.04 -12.62 2.28
CA THR A 90 6.18 -11.67 1.55
C THR A 90 5.90 -10.32 2.22
N LEU A 91 6.44 -10.03 3.40
CA LEU A 91 6.18 -8.78 4.11
C LEU A 91 6.70 -7.54 3.34
N CYS A 92 7.85 -7.65 2.68
CA CYS A 92 8.38 -6.58 1.83
C CYS A 92 7.51 -6.31 0.59
N ILE A 93 6.92 -7.34 -0.02
CA ILE A 93 5.97 -7.20 -1.14
C ILE A 93 4.72 -6.45 -0.67
N GLN A 94 4.20 -6.79 0.53
CA GLN A 94 3.04 -6.12 1.10
C GLN A 94 3.33 -4.65 1.44
N ALA A 95 4.53 -4.36 1.91
CA ALA A 95 4.96 -3.01 2.27
C ALA A 95 5.27 -2.11 1.06
N CYS A 96 5.63 -2.69 -0.09
CA CYS A 96 6.02 -1.91 -1.26
C CYS A 96 4.82 -1.14 -1.84
N PRO A 97 4.85 0.21 -1.90
CA PRO A 97 3.71 0.99 -2.36
C PRO A 97 3.49 0.95 -3.88
N VAL A 98 4.50 0.53 -4.64
CA VAL A 98 4.53 0.59 -6.12
C VAL A 98 4.75 -0.78 -6.78
N ASP A 99 4.63 -1.88 -6.01
CA ASP A 99 4.84 -3.25 -6.49
C ASP A 99 6.21 -3.50 -7.14
N ALA A 100 7.25 -2.80 -6.71
CA ALA A 100 8.60 -2.96 -7.21
C ALA A 100 9.31 -4.23 -6.68
N ILE A 101 8.66 -5.06 -5.87
CA ILE A 101 9.23 -6.29 -5.32
C ILE A 101 8.43 -7.47 -5.84
N VAL A 102 9.13 -8.41 -6.46
CA VAL A 102 8.57 -9.65 -7.01
C VAL A 102 9.05 -10.87 -6.23
N GLY A 103 8.23 -11.91 -6.22
CA GLY A 103 8.48 -13.14 -5.50
C GLY A 103 7.19 -13.83 -5.09
N ALA A 104 7.31 -14.90 -4.31
CA ALA A 104 6.16 -15.63 -3.79
C ALA A 104 6.43 -16.16 -2.38
N ASN A 105 5.37 -16.62 -1.70
CA ASN A 105 5.50 -17.23 -0.38
C ASN A 105 6.44 -18.44 -0.42
N LYS A 106 7.42 -18.46 0.49
CA LYS A 106 8.49 -19.47 0.59
C LYS A 106 9.46 -19.53 -0.60
N LEU A 107 9.44 -18.53 -1.48
CA LEU A 107 10.43 -18.33 -2.53
C LEU A 107 11.15 -17.00 -2.29
N MET A 108 12.40 -16.89 -2.70
CA MET A 108 13.16 -15.64 -2.59
C MET A 108 12.47 -14.49 -3.32
N HIS A 109 12.69 -13.28 -2.82
CA HIS A 109 12.19 -12.07 -3.43
C HIS A 109 13.32 -11.28 -4.08
N THR A 110 13.01 -10.53 -5.13
CA THR A 110 13.93 -9.59 -5.74
C THR A 110 13.28 -8.24 -6.00
N VAL A 111 14.10 -7.19 -6.10
CA VAL A 111 13.62 -5.82 -6.34
C VAL A 111 13.81 -5.47 -7.81
N LEU A 112 12.78 -4.94 -8.44
CA LEU A 112 12.86 -4.29 -9.74
C LEU A 112 13.42 -2.88 -9.51
N ALA A 113 14.73 -2.69 -9.72
CA ALA A 113 15.44 -1.47 -9.35
C ALA A 113 14.87 -0.23 -10.05
N ASP A 114 14.53 -0.35 -11.35
CA ASP A 114 13.93 0.74 -12.15
C ASP A 114 12.55 1.18 -11.63
N ASP A 115 11.86 0.32 -10.89
CA ASP A 115 10.55 0.57 -10.33
C ASP A 115 10.61 1.03 -8.87
N CYS A 116 11.78 0.87 -8.23
CA CYS A 116 11.97 1.18 -6.82
C CYS A 116 12.01 2.70 -6.59
N THR A 117 11.14 3.20 -5.72
CA THR A 117 11.04 4.63 -5.39
C THR A 117 11.97 5.07 -4.25
N GLY A 118 12.76 4.17 -3.67
CA GLY A 118 13.65 4.49 -2.55
C GLY A 118 12.93 4.85 -1.24
N CYS A 119 11.71 4.39 -1.07
CA CYS A 119 10.87 4.75 0.08
C CYS A 119 11.25 4.08 1.40
N ASP A 120 12.12 3.04 1.37
CA ASP A 120 12.60 2.21 2.48
C ASP A 120 11.55 1.44 3.30
N LEU A 121 10.26 1.53 2.95
CA LEU A 121 9.17 0.88 3.68
C LEU A 121 9.28 -0.66 3.76
N CYS A 122 10.05 -1.28 2.88
CA CYS A 122 10.28 -2.74 2.88
C CYS A 122 11.36 -3.19 3.88
N VAL A 123 12.19 -2.28 4.38
CA VAL A 123 13.33 -2.62 5.26
C VAL A 123 12.84 -3.04 6.64
N ALA A 124 12.07 -2.19 7.32
CA ALA A 124 11.61 -2.41 8.68
C ALA A 124 10.79 -3.72 8.90
N PRO A 125 9.91 -4.15 7.97
CA PRO A 125 9.14 -5.37 8.16
C PRO A 125 9.92 -6.66 7.84
N CYS A 126 11.17 -6.59 7.37
CA CYS A 126 11.96 -7.77 7.06
C CYS A 126 12.43 -8.46 8.35
N PRO A 127 11.98 -9.71 8.66
CA PRO A 127 12.30 -10.36 9.92
C PRO A 127 13.72 -10.94 9.99
N VAL A 128 14.43 -10.96 8.86
CA VAL A 128 15.79 -11.49 8.74
C VAL A 128 16.80 -10.43 8.27
N ASP A 129 16.40 -9.17 8.23
CA ASP A 129 17.22 -8.00 7.89
C ASP A 129 18.03 -8.16 6.57
N CYS A 130 17.46 -8.87 5.59
CA CYS A 130 18.12 -9.15 4.32
C CYS A 130 17.93 -8.03 3.27
N ILE A 131 17.42 -6.86 3.65
CA ILE A 131 17.15 -5.75 2.74
C ILE A 131 18.05 -4.56 3.10
N THR A 132 18.82 -4.08 2.14
CA THR A 132 19.66 -2.89 2.29
C THR A 132 19.31 -1.85 1.25
N MET A 133 19.53 -0.58 1.59
CA MET A 133 19.37 0.54 0.65
C MET A 133 20.74 0.89 0.08
N VAL A 134 20.86 0.92 -1.24
CA VAL A 134 22.08 1.28 -1.97
C VAL A 134 21.83 2.48 -2.87
N ASP A 135 22.89 3.20 -3.24
CA ASP A 135 22.79 4.29 -4.21
C ASP A 135 22.22 3.78 -5.54
N ALA A 136 21.26 4.48 -6.09
CA ALA A 136 20.62 4.10 -7.36
C ALA A 136 21.51 4.36 -8.59
N GLY A 137 22.53 5.20 -8.46
CA GLY A 137 23.43 5.59 -9.56
C GLY A 137 22.78 6.50 -10.61
N HIS A 138 21.56 6.96 -10.38
CA HIS A 138 20.85 7.90 -11.25
C HIS A 138 19.94 8.84 -10.44
N GLU A 139 19.50 9.93 -11.08
CA GLU A 139 18.59 10.88 -10.45
C GLU A 139 17.12 10.49 -10.62
N TRP A 140 16.30 10.90 -9.66
CA TRP A 140 14.84 10.76 -9.74
C TRP A 140 14.25 11.81 -10.68
N THR A 141 13.64 11.38 -11.77
CA THR A 141 13.07 12.24 -12.81
C THR A 141 11.54 12.34 -12.69
N THR A 142 10.94 13.31 -13.39
CA THR A 142 9.49 13.44 -13.52
C THR A 142 8.87 12.18 -14.13
N GLN A 143 9.56 11.53 -15.07
CA GLN A 143 9.07 10.29 -15.67
C GLN A 143 9.00 9.16 -14.64
N HIS A 144 10.00 9.02 -13.77
CA HIS A 144 9.95 8.07 -12.65
C HIS A 144 8.79 8.37 -11.71
N ALA A 145 8.55 9.65 -11.39
CA ALA A 145 7.43 10.05 -10.54
C ALA A 145 6.06 9.69 -11.13
N GLU A 146 5.85 9.91 -12.43
CA GLU A 146 4.61 9.55 -13.13
C GLU A 146 4.39 8.04 -13.18
N ALA A 147 5.44 7.26 -13.46
CA ALA A 147 5.40 5.81 -13.44
C ALA A 147 5.07 5.28 -12.02
N ALA A 148 5.72 5.83 -10.99
CA ALA A 148 5.48 5.47 -9.60
C ALA A 148 4.05 5.79 -9.15
N ARG A 149 3.50 6.96 -9.55
CA ARG A 149 2.09 7.31 -9.31
C ARG A 149 1.15 6.28 -9.94
N THR A 150 1.35 5.95 -11.20
CA THR A 150 0.52 5.00 -11.93
C THR A 150 0.51 3.63 -11.25
N ARG A 151 1.69 3.12 -10.84
CA ARG A 151 1.80 1.84 -10.12
C ARG A 151 1.11 1.89 -8.76
N TYR A 152 1.29 2.97 -8.01
CA TYR A 152 0.63 3.16 -6.73
C TYR A 152 -0.90 3.12 -6.87
N GLU A 153 -1.47 3.83 -7.84
CA GLU A 153 -2.91 3.85 -8.10
C GLU A 153 -3.43 2.47 -8.51
N GLN A 154 -2.73 1.78 -9.39
CA GLN A 154 -3.07 0.41 -9.81
C GLN A 154 -3.04 -0.55 -8.61
N ARG A 155 -2.03 -0.43 -7.74
CA ARG A 155 -1.95 -1.22 -6.50
C ARG A 155 -3.12 -0.92 -5.57
N GLN A 156 -3.45 0.34 -5.34
CA GLN A 156 -4.60 0.72 -4.50
C GLN A 156 -5.91 0.14 -5.04
N HIS A 157 -6.13 0.23 -6.34
CA HIS A 157 -7.30 -0.35 -7.01
C HIS A 157 -7.39 -1.87 -6.79
N ARG A 158 -6.28 -2.58 -6.97
CA ARG A 158 -6.21 -4.04 -6.75
C ARG A 158 -6.49 -4.41 -5.30
N LEU A 159 -5.92 -3.71 -4.33
CA LEU A 159 -6.14 -3.97 -2.91
C LEU A 159 -7.60 -3.71 -2.50
N GLN A 160 -8.23 -2.67 -3.03
CA GLN A 160 -9.65 -2.39 -2.81
C GLN A 160 -10.55 -3.49 -3.37
N ALA A 161 -10.27 -3.98 -4.58
CA ALA A 161 -11.00 -5.10 -5.18
C ALA A 161 -10.90 -6.37 -4.33
N LEU A 162 -9.68 -6.74 -3.90
CA LEU A 162 -9.45 -7.91 -3.04
C LEU A 162 -10.16 -7.78 -1.68
N HIS A 163 -10.16 -6.57 -1.10
CA HIS A 163 -10.89 -6.33 0.15
C HIS A 163 -12.41 -6.49 -0.03
N HIS A 164 -12.95 -6.01 -1.13
CA HIS A 164 -14.37 -6.18 -1.48
C HIS A 164 -14.75 -7.65 -1.66
N GLU A 165 -13.94 -8.43 -2.35
CA GLU A 165 -14.16 -9.88 -2.51
C GLU A 165 -14.09 -10.63 -1.17
N SER A 166 -13.08 -10.33 -0.34
CA SER A 166 -12.91 -10.98 0.96
C SER A 166 -14.07 -10.65 1.92
N SER A 167 -14.54 -9.42 1.93
CA SER A 167 -15.70 -9.00 2.73
C SER A 167 -16.99 -9.65 2.23
N GLY A 168 -17.16 -9.80 0.93
CA GLY A 168 -18.29 -10.51 0.33
C GLY A 168 -18.31 -12.00 0.68
N LEU A 169 -17.15 -12.67 0.67
CA LEU A 169 -17.01 -14.07 1.08
C LEU A 169 -17.29 -14.25 2.58
N ALA A 170 -16.78 -13.35 3.43
CA ALA A 170 -17.05 -13.39 4.87
C ALA A 170 -18.55 -13.20 5.17
N ALA A 171 -19.21 -12.26 4.51
CA ALA A 171 -20.65 -12.06 4.64
C ALA A 171 -21.47 -13.28 4.20
N ARG A 172 -21.12 -13.96 3.09
CA ARG A 172 -21.72 -15.21 2.64
C ARG A 172 -21.50 -16.35 3.64
N THR A 173 -20.31 -16.44 4.23
CA THR A 173 -19.99 -17.47 5.23
C THR A 173 -20.78 -17.24 6.50
N LEU A 174 -20.95 -16.00 6.96
CA LEU A 174 -21.76 -15.64 8.11
C LEU A 174 -23.26 -15.90 7.85
N ALA A 175 -23.78 -15.55 6.69
CA ALA A 175 -25.15 -15.84 6.29
C ALA A 175 -25.43 -17.34 6.27
N ASN A 176 -24.48 -18.17 5.81
CA ASN A 176 -24.59 -19.63 5.83
C ASN A 176 -24.49 -20.23 7.25
N LYS A 177 -23.92 -19.51 8.23
CA LYS A 177 -23.87 -19.94 9.63
C LYS A 177 -25.11 -19.53 10.43
N ALA A 178 -25.91 -18.58 9.94
CA ALA A 178 -27.11 -18.11 10.62
C ALA A 178 -28.09 -19.24 11.00
N PRO A 179 -28.38 -20.23 10.14
CA PRO A 179 -29.24 -21.37 10.49
C PRO A 179 -28.70 -22.21 11.67
N VAL A 180 -27.36 -22.36 11.75
CA VAL A 180 -26.72 -23.12 12.83
C VAL A 180 -26.76 -22.36 14.15
N ALA A 181 -26.59 -21.05 14.11
CA ALA A 181 -26.70 -20.20 15.31
C ALA A 181 -28.14 -20.15 15.86
N ALA A 182 -29.14 -20.10 14.97
CA ALA A 182 -30.55 -20.18 15.36
C ALA A 182 -30.92 -21.50 16.03
N LEU A 183 -30.20 -22.58 15.72
CA LEU A 183 -30.39 -23.92 16.32
C LEU A 183 -29.60 -24.13 17.61
N ALA A 184 -28.76 -23.19 18.03
CA ALA A 184 -27.93 -23.32 19.23
C ALA A 184 -28.74 -23.48 20.52
N GLY A 185 -30.01 -23.05 20.53
CA GLY A 185 -30.96 -23.21 21.62
C GLY A 185 -31.95 -24.39 21.45
N SER A 186 -31.89 -25.12 20.34
CA SER A 186 -32.82 -26.25 20.06
C SER A 186 -32.37 -27.53 20.78
N ASP A 187 -33.35 -28.43 21.01
CA ASP A 187 -33.08 -29.75 21.57
C ASP A 187 -32.14 -30.61 20.70
N SER A 188 -31.64 -31.71 21.29
CA SER A 188 -30.68 -32.60 20.61
C SER A 188 -31.28 -33.25 19.35
N ASN A 189 -32.59 -33.54 19.34
CA ASN A 189 -33.27 -34.18 18.24
C ASN A 189 -33.40 -33.26 17.02
N THR A 190 -33.72 -31.98 17.25
CA THR A 190 -33.80 -30.99 16.19
C THR A 190 -32.41 -30.74 15.54
N ARG A 191 -31.35 -30.73 16.35
CA ARG A 191 -29.96 -30.61 15.84
C ARG A 191 -29.59 -31.83 14.99
N GLN A 192 -29.89 -33.04 15.43
CA GLN A 192 -29.59 -34.25 14.68
C GLN A 192 -30.35 -34.30 13.35
N ALA A 193 -31.60 -33.89 13.30
CA ALA A 193 -32.40 -33.84 12.07
C ALA A 193 -31.83 -32.88 11.04
N VAL A 194 -31.38 -31.69 11.48
CA VAL A 194 -30.72 -30.69 10.59
C VAL A 194 -29.38 -31.19 10.07
N ILE A 195 -28.58 -31.82 10.90
CA ILE A 195 -27.31 -32.43 10.48
C ILE A 195 -27.56 -33.57 9.46
N ALA A 196 -28.51 -34.46 9.70
CA ALA A 196 -28.86 -35.52 8.78
C ALA A 196 -29.28 -34.97 7.42
N GLN A 197 -30.15 -33.97 7.39
CA GLN A 197 -30.60 -33.35 6.14
C GLN A 197 -29.43 -32.63 5.40
N ALA A 198 -28.49 -31.99 6.10
CA ALA A 198 -27.31 -31.39 5.49
C ALA A 198 -26.38 -32.44 4.86
N LEU A 199 -26.19 -33.59 5.52
CA LEU A 199 -25.41 -34.71 5.01
C LEU A 199 -26.06 -35.38 3.77
N GLU A 200 -27.36 -35.51 3.76
CA GLU A 200 -28.09 -36.02 2.56
C GLU A 200 -27.93 -35.10 1.35
N ARG A 201 -28.07 -33.78 1.56
CA ARG A 201 -27.83 -32.77 0.50
C ARG A 201 -26.40 -32.86 -0.04
N ALA A 202 -25.41 -33.04 0.82
CA ALA A 202 -24.01 -33.16 0.44
C ALA A 202 -23.76 -34.47 -0.37
N ARG A 203 -24.35 -35.57 0.04
CA ARG A 203 -24.27 -36.86 -0.69
C ARG A 203 -24.93 -36.78 -2.05
N ALA A 204 -26.12 -36.19 -2.15
CA ALA A 204 -26.82 -35.99 -3.42
C ALA A 204 -26.04 -35.12 -4.42
N ARG A 205 -25.27 -34.11 -3.93
CA ARG A 205 -24.38 -33.32 -4.79
C ARG A 205 -23.21 -34.13 -5.34
N ARG A 206 -22.63 -35.03 -4.54
CA ARG A 206 -21.50 -35.88 -4.98
C ARG A 206 -21.90 -36.96 -6.00
N GLN A 207 -23.16 -37.34 -6.05
CA GLN A 207 -23.65 -38.31 -7.02
C GLN A 207 -24.01 -37.69 -8.38
N LYS A 208 -24.02 -36.37 -8.49
CA LYS A 208 -24.31 -35.64 -9.75
C LYS A 208 -23.04 -35.14 -10.47
N THR A 209 -21.88 -35.40 -9.89
CA THR A 209 -20.54 -35.09 -10.47
C THR A 209 -19.90 -36.39 -10.93
#